data_15482b1f29bdf8ddb1c825a29dc5d299
#
_entry.id   15482b1f29bdf8ddb1c825a29dc5d299
#
_cell.length_a   1.000
_cell.length_b   1.000
_cell.length_c   1.000
_cell.angle_alpha   90.00
_cell.angle_beta   90.00
_cell.angle_gamma   90.00
#
_symmetry.space_group_name_H-M   'P 1'
#
loop_
_entity.id
_entity.type
_entity.pdbx_description
1 polymer ?
#
loop_
_entity_poly.entity_id
_entity_poly.type
_entity_poly.pdbx_seq_one_letter_code
_entity_poly.pdbx_strand_id
1 'polypeptide(L)'
;MSRPVRYRPGEALLALHRHRGPMVDAGLGRHGYVYLFGAAANKFVFANSDAFNWWDAFQALVPVDGPTALIVSDGADHRRRRSLVQPAFHQCHLGDYLQIMAANVDAVIDTWQPGQTVDIFARLRSAIRRSAIESLFGQRMVKHSDFLGEQLQPLMELTHRLPQVLKAEQRLRSPAWRRAMAAKIRVDELIYAEIAHVRNHPSADGNVLAALVDGRTEAGETLRDDEIRDQIVSLIAAGYETTSAAMGWAVYALLTTPGVWETAANEIRDVVGGRAPTAADLKNLTYLNGVVHETLRLYPPAVISARKVIRDLPFAGRRIRAGRTLVFSPYVTHRLPELWPDPLEFEPRRWDPGFEGYRRPAPYEFLPFGGGTHRCIGSAFATAELTVMLARLLARTRLSLSDQRIRAGGYAALQPRHGLVAHVAELH
;
A
#
# COMPACT_ATOMS: atom_id res chain seq x y z
N MET A 1 -18.58 -6.07 20.92
CA MET A 1 -17.90 -5.37 19.78
C MET A 1 -16.41 -5.39 20.01
N SER A 2 -15.62 -5.96 19.10
CA SER A 2 -14.16 -5.98 19.21
C SER A 2 -13.63 -4.60 18.88
N ARG A 3 -12.87 -3.99 19.80
CA ARG A 3 -12.20 -2.71 19.52
C ARG A 3 -11.05 -2.95 18.53
N PRO A 4 -10.82 -2.03 17.55
CA PRO A 4 -9.74 -2.19 16.59
C PRO A 4 -8.38 -2.24 17.28
N VAL A 5 -7.45 -2.97 16.67
CA VAL A 5 -6.06 -3.02 17.15
C VAL A 5 -5.44 -1.61 17.05
N ARG A 6 -4.91 -1.13 18.16
CA ARG A 6 -4.34 0.21 18.24
C ARG A 6 -2.90 0.23 17.77
N TYR A 7 -2.58 1.19 16.93
CA TYR A 7 -1.21 1.50 16.52
C TYR A 7 -0.67 2.68 17.36
N ARG A 8 0.23 2.40 18.30
CA ARG A 8 0.71 3.40 19.26
C ARG A 8 1.14 4.75 18.65
N PRO A 9 1.96 4.80 17.57
CA PRO A 9 2.32 6.09 16.96
C PRO A 9 1.12 6.82 16.38
N GLY A 10 0.16 6.13 15.75
CA GLY A 10 -1.07 6.73 15.24
C GLY A 10 -1.98 7.25 16.36
N GLU A 11 -2.08 6.52 17.47
CA GLU A 11 -2.81 6.97 18.68
C GLU A 11 -2.17 8.22 19.30
N ALA A 12 -0.83 8.30 19.31
CA ALA A 12 -0.14 9.51 19.76
C ALA A 12 -0.47 10.73 18.89
N LEU A 13 -0.53 10.56 17.56
CA LEU A 13 -0.94 11.63 16.65
C LEU A 13 -2.41 12.02 16.85
N LEU A 14 -3.29 11.06 17.10
CA LEU A 14 -4.71 11.31 17.40
C LEU A 14 -4.87 12.07 18.72
N ALA A 15 -4.11 11.70 19.75
CA ALA A 15 -4.06 12.44 21.02
C ALA A 15 -3.51 13.86 20.82
N LEU A 16 -2.47 14.01 20.02
CA LEU A 16 -1.91 15.32 19.68
C LEU A 16 -2.96 16.23 19.03
N HIS A 17 -3.72 15.71 18.07
CA HIS A 17 -4.84 16.42 17.45
C HIS A 17 -5.90 16.84 18.49
N ARG A 18 -6.34 15.91 19.34
CA ARG A 18 -7.36 16.19 20.37
C ARG A 18 -6.95 17.29 21.36
N HIS A 19 -5.67 17.33 21.73
CA HIS A 19 -5.17 18.28 22.73
C HIS A 19 -4.72 19.62 22.14
N ARG A 20 -4.28 19.66 20.88
CA ARG A 20 -3.65 20.84 20.26
C ARG A 20 -4.36 21.33 19.00
N GLY A 21 -5.42 20.64 18.56
CA GLY A 21 -6.18 21.01 17.38
C GLY A 21 -5.55 20.58 16.04
N PRO A 22 -6.06 21.10 14.93
CA PRO A 22 -5.75 20.62 13.57
C PRO A 22 -4.36 21.01 13.07
N MET A 23 -3.64 21.90 13.75
CA MET A 23 -2.28 22.30 13.40
C MET A 23 -1.38 22.32 14.62
N VAL A 24 -0.33 21.54 14.61
CA VAL A 24 0.64 21.47 15.71
C VAL A 24 2.06 21.71 15.21
N ASP A 25 2.70 22.73 15.77
CA ASP A 25 4.13 23.01 15.58
C ASP A 25 4.96 22.21 16.58
N ALA A 26 6.00 21.51 16.11
CA ALA A 26 6.94 20.77 16.95
C ALA A 26 8.37 21.04 16.51
N GLY A 27 9.23 21.34 17.49
CA GLY A 27 10.64 21.66 17.26
C GLY A 27 10.89 23.14 16.94
N LEU A 28 12.17 23.50 16.84
CA LEU A 28 12.63 24.87 16.68
C LEU A 28 13.21 25.13 15.28
N GLY A 29 13.02 26.35 14.76
CA GLY A 29 13.64 26.81 13.53
C GLY A 29 13.15 26.09 12.27
N ARG A 30 14.04 26.01 11.28
CA ARG A 30 13.77 25.42 9.94
C ARG A 30 13.70 23.88 9.94
N HIS A 31 14.19 23.22 10.98
CA HIS A 31 14.23 21.75 11.07
C HIS A 31 13.07 21.15 11.87
N GLY A 32 12.11 21.98 12.28
CA GLY A 32 10.93 21.54 13.00
C GLY A 32 9.90 20.84 12.09
N TYR A 33 8.93 20.23 12.74
CA TYR A 33 7.78 19.58 12.11
C TYR A 33 6.52 20.42 12.28
N VAL A 34 5.64 20.35 11.28
CA VAL A 34 4.27 20.88 11.38
C VAL A 34 3.32 19.75 11.07
N TYR A 35 2.54 19.35 12.06
CA TYR A 35 1.50 18.33 11.90
C TYR A 35 0.21 19.01 11.53
N LEU A 36 -0.43 18.53 10.45
CA LEU A 36 -1.73 18.99 10.00
C LEU A 36 -2.71 17.80 9.99
N PHE A 37 -3.92 18.02 10.53
CA PHE A 37 -4.92 16.96 10.69
C PHE A 37 -6.28 17.38 10.15
N GLY A 38 -7.02 16.40 9.59
CA GLY A 38 -8.39 16.57 9.12
C GLY A 38 -8.49 16.94 7.64
N ALA A 39 -9.73 16.94 7.12
CA ALA A 39 -10.01 17.12 5.69
C ALA A 39 -9.55 18.47 5.14
N ALA A 40 -9.73 19.56 5.91
CA ALA A 40 -9.27 20.89 5.51
C ALA A 40 -7.74 20.96 5.36
N ALA A 41 -7.01 20.32 6.26
CA ALA A 41 -5.55 20.19 6.19
C ALA A 41 -5.10 19.37 4.98
N ASN A 42 -5.77 18.26 4.71
CA ASN A 42 -5.49 17.43 3.54
C ASN A 42 -5.74 18.19 2.24
N LYS A 43 -6.87 18.91 2.14
CA LYS A 43 -7.18 19.80 1.01
C LYS A 43 -6.08 20.83 0.80
N PHE A 44 -5.64 21.48 1.88
CA PHE A 44 -4.57 22.47 1.84
C PHE A 44 -3.27 21.89 1.29
N VAL A 45 -2.85 20.71 1.76
CA VAL A 45 -1.62 20.04 1.29
C VAL A 45 -1.68 19.72 -0.20
N PHE A 46 -2.79 19.18 -0.68
CA PHE A 46 -2.89 18.77 -2.08
C PHE A 46 -3.14 19.95 -3.03
N ALA A 47 -3.78 21.02 -2.56
CA ALA A 47 -3.99 22.23 -3.36
C ALA A 47 -2.72 23.09 -3.53
N ASN A 48 -1.73 22.93 -2.63
CA ASN A 48 -0.49 23.69 -2.65
C ASN A 48 0.73 22.79 -2.95
N SER A 49 0.58 21.80 -3.83
CA SER A 49 1.62 20.83 -4.12
C SER A 49 2.92 21.46 -4.65
N ASP A 50 2.85 22.63 -5.29
CA ASP A 50 3.97 23.45 -5.77
C ASP A 50 4.80 24.08 -4.65
N ALA A 51 4.26 24.14 -3.44
CA ALA A 51 4.93 24.70 -2.26
C ALA A 51 5.70 23.67 -1.45
N PHE A 52 5.72 22.42 -1.92
CA PHE A 52 6.32 21.30 -1.23
C PHE A 52 7.31 20.57 -2.10
N ASN A 53 8.39 20.10 -1.48
CA ASN A 53 9.31 19.13 -2.06
C ASN A 53 9.01 17.76 -1.47
N TRP A 54 8.83 16.78 -2.34
CA TRP A 54 8.57 15.40 -1.97
C TRP A 54 9.88 14.64 -1.71
N TRP A 55 10.89 14.83 -2.57
CA TRP A 55 12.19 14.19 -2.49
C TRP A 55 12.81 14.28 -1.09
N ASP A 56 12.90 15.49 -0.53
CA ASP A 56 13.51 15.69 0.78
C ASP A 56 12.79 14.95 1.91
N ALA A 57 11.48 14.76 1.78
CA ALA A 57 10.66 14.06 2.76
C ALA A 57 10.83 12.52 2.68
N PHE A 58 11.16 11.99 1.50
CA PHE A 58 11.23 10.56 1.22
C PHE A 58 12.64 10.04 0.95
N GLN A 59 13.70 10.81 1.22
CA GLN A 59 15.10 10.39 1.08
C GLN A 59 15.44 9.05 1.75
N ALA A 60 14.72 8.68 2.81
CA ALA A 60 14.92 7.41 3.50
C ALA A 60 14.60 6.17 2.62
N LEU A 61 13.85 6.35 1.55
CA LEU A 61 13.53 5.27 0.59
C LEU A 61 14.59 5.11 -0.51
N VAL A 62 15.40 6.13 -0.76
CA VAL A 62 16.41 6.12 -1.84
C VAL A 62 17.36 4.92 -1.79
N PRO A 63 17.86 4.45 -0.63
CA PRO A 63 18.73 3.28 -0.58
C PRO A 63 18.08 1.99 -1.09
N VAL A 64 16.75 1.91 -1.04
CA VAL A 64 15.95 0.75 -1.48
C VAL A 64 15.50 0.94 -2.91
N ASP A 65 14.69 1.99 -3.12
CA ASP A 65 13.98 2.22 -4.38
C ASP A 65 14.88 2.81 -5.47
N GLY A 66 15.97 3.46 -5.07
CA GLY A 66 16.85 4.20 -5.97
C GLY A 66 16.48 5.70 -6.08
N PRO A 67 17.41 6.54 -6.55
CA PRO A 67 17.23 7.99 -6.58
C PRO A 67 16.26 8.47 -7.66
N THR A 68 15.93 7.63 -8.64
CA THR A 68 15.07 7.99 -9.77
C THR A 68 13.68 7.33 -9.68
N ALA A 69 13.39 6.56 -8.64
CA ALA A 69 12.09 5.93 -8.44
C ALA A 69 10.96 6.98 -8.38
N LEU A 70 9.80 6.62 -8.94
CA LEU A 70 8.63 7.51 -8.99
C LEU A 70 8.23 7.99 -7.59
N ILE A 71 8.34 7.12 -6.59
CA ILE A 71 7.96 7.40 -5.20
C ILE A 71 8.83 8.48 -4.52
N VAL A 72 10.03 8.72 -5.02
CA VAL A 72 10.95 9.75 -4.50
C VAL A 72 11.16 10.92 -5.47
N SER A 73 10.50 10.92 -6.62
CA SER A 73 10.67 11.94 -7.65
C SER A 73 9.79 13.17 -7.42
N ASP A 74 10.22 14.33 -7.93
CA ASP A 74 9.48 15.59 -7.88
C ASP A 74 9.38 16.27 -9.26
N GLY A 75 8.47 17.23 -9.38
CA GLY A 75 8.39 18.19 -10.47
C GLY A 75 8.27 17.57 -11.86
N ALA A 76 9.11 18.02 -12.80
CA ALA A 76 9.11 17.56 -14.18
C ALA A 76 9.53 16.10 -14.31
N ASP A 77 10.53 15.67 -13.54
CA ASP A 77 11.01 14.29 -13.52
C ASP A 77 9.93 13.31 -13.06
N HIS A 78 9.17 13.66 -12.00
CA HIS A 78 8.04 12.87 -11.57
C HIS A 78 6.98 12.75 -12.67
N ARG A 79 6.62 13.86 -13.35
CA ARG A 79 5.64 13.85 -14.44
C ARG A 79 6.09 12.97 -15.61
N ARG A 80 7.36 13.11 -16.03
CA ARG A 80 7.95 12.31 -17.09
C ARG A 80 7.92 10.82 -16.78
N ARG A 81 8.42 10.43 -15.61
CA ARG A 81 8.45 9.02 -15.20
C ARG A 81 7.03 8.46 -15.02
N ARG A 82 6.13 9.25 -14.43
CA ARG A 82 4.74 8.84 -14.24
C ARG A 82 4.02 8.59 -15.56
N SER A 83 4.22 9.41 -16.59
CA SER A 83 3.59 9.22 -17.90
C SER A 83 4.02 7.93 -18.59
N LEU A 84 5.24 7.45 -18.33
CA LEU A 84 5.77 6.19 -18.86
C LEU A 84 5.31 4.96 -18.08
N VAL A 85 5.11 5.09 -16.77
CA VAL A 85 4.66 3.99 -15.91
C VAL A 85 3.14 3.81 -15.94
N GLN A 86 2.38 4.90 -16.00
CA GLN A 86 0.93 4.91 -15.82
C GLN A 86 0.15 4.06 -16.81
N PRO A 87 0.52 3.97 -18.11
CA PRO A 87 -0.23 3.16 -19.09
C PRO A 87 -0.39 1.69 -18.68
N ALA A 88 0.59 1.11 -18.03
CA ALA A 88 0.56 -0.27 -17.57
C ALA A 88 -0.46 -0.55 -16.44
N PHE A 89 -0.98 0.51 -15.80
CA PHE A 89 -2.03 0.41 -14.78
C PHE A 89 -3.42 0.76 -15.32
N HIS A 90 -3.58 0.84 -16.65
CA HIS A 90 -4.88 1.12 -17.26
C HIS A 90 -5.81 -0.09 -17.18
N GLN A 91 -7.11 0.19 -17.20
CA GLN A 91 -8.18 -0.81 -17.01
C GLN A 91 -8.23 -1.90 -18.09
N CYS A 92 -7.63 -1.70 -19.26
CA CYS A 92 -7.63 -2.69 -20.34
C CYS A 92 -6.94 -4.02 -19.96
N HIS A 93 -5.99 -3.98 -19.04
CA HIS A 93 -5.29 -5.19 -18.55
C HIS A 93 -5.93 -5.79 -17.29
N LEU A 94 -6.98 -5.19 -16.75
CA LEU A 94 -7.54 -5.61 -15.47
C LEU A 94 -8.06 -7.03 -15.50
N GLY A 95 -8.68 -7.47 -16.61
CA GLY A 95 -9.22 -8.83 -16.75
C GLY A 95 -8.16 -9.92 -16.53
N ASP A 96 -7.01 -9.76 -17.18
CA ASP A 96 -5.89 -10.72 -17.07
C ASP A 96 -5.29 -10.71 -15.67
N TYR A 97 -5.14 -9.52 -15.06
CA TYR A 97 -4.63 -9.39 -13.71
C TYR A 97 -5.52 -10.07 -12.68
N LEU A 98 -6.86 -10.02 -12.82
CA LEU A 98 -7.78 -10.70 -11.91
C LEU A 98 -7.60 -12.22 -11.91
N GLN A 99 -7.35 -12.81 -13.09
CA GLN A 99 -7.09 -14.25 -13.20
C GLN A 99 -5.75 -14.63 -12.53
N ILE A 100 -4.70 -13.84 -12.75
CA ILE A 100 -3.40 -14.03 -12.08
C ILE A 100 -3.56 -13.95 -10.56
N MET A 101 -4.27 -12.94 -10.05
CA MET A 101 -4.51 -12.75 -8.62
C MET A 101 -5.28 -13.94 -8.02
N ALA A 102 -6.34 -14.41 -8.70
CA ALA A 102 -7.11 -15.55 -8.27
C ALA A 102 -6.27 -16.84 -8.25
N ALA A 103 -5.52 -17.10 -9.32
CA ALA A 103 -4.67 -18.29 -9.43
C ALA A 103 -3.58 -18.32 -8.34
N ASN A 104 -2.94 -17.18 -8.05
CA ASN A 104 -1.88 -17.12 -7.04
C ASN A 104 -2.40 -17.32 -5.61
N VAL A 105 -3.59 -16.81 -5.27
CA VAL A 105 -4.18 -17.07 -3.95
C VAL A 105 -4.72 -18.50 -3.86
N ASP A 106 -5.32 -19.02 -4.92
CA ASP A 106 -5.79 -20.41 -4.99
C ASP A 106 -4.64 -21.39 -4.80
N ALA A 107 -3.50 -21.16 -5.46
CA ALA A 107 -2.31 -21.98 -5.28
C ALA A 107 -1.80 -22.02 -3.82
N VAL A 108 -2.00 -20.94 -3.07
CA VAL A 108 -1.68 -20.91 -1.63
C VAL A 108 -2.72 -21.70 -0.85
N ILE A 109 -4.03 -21.52 -1.11
CA ILE A 109 -5.11 -22.23 -0.43
C ILE A 109 -5.00 -23.75 -0.68
N ASP A 110 -4.61 -24.18 -1.89
CA ASP A 110 -4.42 -25.59 -2.24
C ASP A 110 -3.33 -26.31 -1.40
N THR A 111 -2.45 -25.56 -0.75
CA THR A 111 -1.45 -26.13 0.18
C THR A 111 -1.99 -26.39 1.57
N TRP A 112 -3.19 -25.94 1.89
CA TRP A 112 -3.77 -26.06 3.23
C TRP A 112 -4.52 -27.37 3.43
N GLN A 113 -4.74 -27.74 4.69
CA GLN A 113 -5.51 -28.90 5.06
C GLN A 113 -6.48 -28.54 6.20
N PRO A 114 -7.69 -29.12 6.22
CA PRO A 114 -8.59 -28.98 7.36
C PRO A 114 -7.89 -29.39 8.67
N GLY A 115 -8.08 -28.61 9.73
CA GLY A 115 -7.41 -28.80 11.00
C GLY A 115 -6.02 -28.16 11.11
N GLN A 116 -5.44 -27.68 10.02
CA GLN A 116 -4.15 -27.02 10.01
C GLN A 116 -4.18 -25.62 10.62
N THR A 117 -3.11 -25.23 11.29
CA THR A 117 -2.87 -23.86 11.72
C THR A 117 -1.82 -23.22 10.81
N VAL A 118 -2.14 -22.04 10.22
CA VAL A 118 -1.30 -21.36 9.25
C VAL A 118 -1.07 -19.89 9.63
N ASP A 119 0.13 -19.37 9.38
CA ASP A 119 0.32 -17.91 9.36
C ASP A 119 -0.24 -17.36 8.03
N ILE A 120 -1.51 -16.97 8.09
CA ILE A 120 -2.24 -16.51 6.91
C ILE A 120 -1.67 -15.21 6.34
N PHE A 121 -1.12 -14.34 7.20
CA PHE A 121 -0.47 -13.10 6.74
C PHE A 121 0.76 -13.41 5.88
N ALA A 122 1.64 -14.31 6.34
CA ALA A 122 2.82 -14.70 5.58
C ALA A 122 2.47 -15.40 4.26
N ARG A 123 1.45 -16.28 4.28
CA ARG A 123 1.00 -17.01 3.08
C ARG A 123 0.38 -16.07 2.04
N LEU A 124 -0.55 -15.20 2.42
CA LEU A 124 -1.16 -14.23 1.51
C LEU A 124 -0.14 -13.19 1.01
N ARG A 125 0.81 -12.79 1.84
CA ARG A 125 1.91 -11.92 1.41
C ARG A 125 2.73 -12.52 0.28
N SER A 126 2.97 -13.85 0.30
CA SER A 126 3.63 -14.54 -0.81
C SER A 126 2.80 -14.53 -2.08
N ALA A 127 1.48 -14.80 -1.98
CA ALA A 127 0.56 -14.74 -3.11
C ALA A 127 0.52 -13.35 -3.75
N ILE A 128 0.38 -12.30 -2.93
CA ILE A 128 0.34 -10.88 -3.38
C ILE A 128 1.65 -10.51 -4.08
N ARG A 129 2.81 -10.89 -3.53
CA ARG A 129 4.10 -10.65 -4.18
C ARG A 129 4.16 -11.31 -5.55
N ARG A 130 3.77 -12.58 -5.65
CA ARG A 130 3.73 -13.30 -6.94
C ARG A 130 2.80 -12.62 -7.92
N SER A 131 1.59 -12.26 -7.49
CA SER A 131 0.61 -11.57 -8.34
C SER A 131 1.12 -10.23 -8.85
N ALA A 132 1.72 -9.42 -7.98
CA ALA A 132 2.30 -8.13 -8.38
C ALA A 132 3.43 -8.31 -9.41
N ILE A 133 4.35 -9.27 -9.18
CA ILE A 133 5.46 -9.52 -10.09
C ILE A 133 4.95 -10.09 -11.42
N GLU A 134 4.05 -11.07 -11.39
CA GLU A 134 3.51 -11.72 -12.58
C GLU A 134 2.70 -10.75 -13.44
N SER A 135 1.79 -9.99 -12.82
CA SER A 135 0.94 -9.02 -13.52
C SER A 135 1.73 -7.88 -14.14
N LEU A 136 2.73 -7.36 -13.42
CA LEU A 136 3.46 -6.17 -13.87
C LEU A 136 4.68 -6.50 -14.74
N PHE A 137 5.32 -7.64 -14.51
CA PHE A 137 6.61 -7.97 -15.13
C PHE A 137 6.62 -9.32 -15.87
N GLY A 138 5.52 -10.05 -15.85
CA GLY A 138 5.30 -11.26 -16.64
C GLY A 138 5.89 -12.55 -16.08
N GLN A 139 5.67 -13.63 -16.84
CA GLN A 139 5.99 -15.02 -16.46
C GLN A 139 7.48 -15.28 -16.22
N ARG A 140 8.34 -14.52 -16.86
CA ARG A 140 9.79 -14.65 -16.67
C ARG A 140 10.22 -14.17 -15.29
N MET A 141 9.75 -12.99 -14.89
CA MET A 141 10.06 -12.39 -13.60
C MET A 141 9.45 -13.14 -12.41
N VAL A 142 8.25 -13.70 -12.56
CA VAL A 142 7.59 -14.42 -11.44
C VAL A 142 8.37 -15.64 -10.98
N LYS A 143 9.18 -16.27 -11.82
CA LYS A 143 10.07 -17.37 -11.44
C LYS A 143 11.08 -16.97 -10.35
N HIS A 144 11.39 -15.69 -10.25
CA HIS A 144 12.29 -15.12 -9.26
C HIS A 144 11.55 -14.51 -8.04
N SER A 145 10.23 -14.74 -7.91
CA SER A 145 9.43 -14.12 -6.85
C SER A 145 9.95 -14.42 -5.44
N ASP A 146 10.32 -15.66 -5.15
CA ASP A 146 10.80 -16.03 -3.82
C ASP A 146 12.20 -15.46 -3.56
N PHE A 147 13.10 -15.51 -4.54
CA PHE A 147 14.39 -14.84 -4.49
C PHE A 147 14.23 -13.34 -4.22
N LEU A 148 13.36 -12.64 -4.97
CA LEU A 148 13.10 -11.21 -4.76
C LEU A 148 12.51 -10.95 -3.36
N GLY A 149 11.62 -11.83 -2.87
CA GLY A 149 11.09 -11.74 -1.52
C GLY A 149 12.16 -11.81 -0.43
N GLU A 150 13.09 -12.75 -0.56
CA GLU A 150 14.21 -12.89 0.36
C GLU A 150 15.21 -11.72 0.30
N GLN A 151 15.56 -11.29 -0.93
CA GLN A 151 16.54 -10.23 -1.11
C GLN A 151 15.98 -8.83 -0.80
N LEU A 152 14.69 -8.57 -1.03
CA LEU A 152 14.08 -7.30 -0.67
C LEU A 152 13.80 -7.18 0.83
N GLN A 153 13.66 -8.28 1.58
CA GLN A 153 13.37 -8.26 3.01
C GLN A 153 14.35 -7.39 3.82
N PRO A 154 15.69 -7.55 3.73
CA PRO A 154 16.65 -6.71 4.44
C PRO A 154 16.54 -5.22 4.06
N LEU A 155 16.17 -4.92 2.82
CA LEU A 155 15.96 -3.56 2.33
C LEU A 155 14.70 -2.96 2.95
N MET A 156 13.59 -3.72 2.96
CA MET A 156 12.33 -3.28 3.59
C MET A 156 12.50 -3.04 5.09
N GLU A 157 13.28 -3.86 5.79
CA GLU A 157 13.61 -3.66 7.21
C GLU A 157 14.28 -2.29 7.48
N LEU A 158 15.05 -1.77 6.53
CA LEU A 158 15.62 -0.43 6.64
C LEU A 158 14.54 0.67 6.57
N THR A 159 13.52 0.51 5.74
CA THR A 159 12.44 1.50 5.60
C THR A 159 11.54 1.59 6.83
N HIS A 160 11.55 0.56 7.68
CA HIS A 160 10.82 0.58 8.96
C HIS A 160 11.55 1.32 10.08
N ARG A 161 12.74 1.86 9.82
CA ARG A 161 13.54 2.61 10.79
C ARG A 161 13.30 4.11 10.72
N LEU A 162 13.50 4.79 11.84
CA LEU A 162 13.48 6.25 11.84
C LEU A 162 14.61 6.80 10.95
N PRO A 163 14.39 7.89 10.21
CA PRO A 163 15.40 8.45 9.28
C PRO A 163 16.76 8.73 9.93
N GLN A 164 16.77 9.14 11.20
CA GLN A 164 18.00 9.40 11.96
C GLN A 164 18.79 8.11 12.24
N VAL A 165 18.07 7.01 12.57
CA VAL A 165 18.67 5.69 12.79
C VAL A 165 19.25 5.16 11.49
N LEU A 166 18.50 5.29 10.39
CA LEU A 166 18.95 4.86 9.05
C LEU A 166 20.23 5.60 8.64
N LYS A 167 20.29 6.93 8.83
CA LYS A 167 21.52 7.72 8.55
C LYS A 167 22.71 7.28 9.41
N ALA A 168 22.49 6.97 10.66
CA ALA A 168 23.55 6.46 11.54
C ALA A 168 24.05 5.09 11.08
N GLU A 169 23.17 4.17 10.72
CA GLU A 169 23.52 2.85 10.21
C GLU A 169 24.29 2.91 8.90
N GLN A 170 23.87 3.78 7.99
CA GLN A 170 24.57 4.05 6.74
C GLN A 170 25.99 4.56 7.02
N ARG A 171 26.12 5.57 7.89
CA ARG A 171 27.44 6.17 8.23
C ARG A 171 28.37 5.16 8.90
N LEU A 172 27.84 4.34 9.81
CA LEU A 172 28.61 3.33 10.55
C LEU A 172 28.76 2.01 9.78
N ARG A 173 28.14 1.88 8.60
CA ARG A 173 28.08 0.65 7.82
C ARG A 173 27.70 -0.55 8.70
N SER A 174 26.61 -0.41 9.48
CA SER A 174 26.14 -1.45 10.40
C SER A 174 26.00 -2.82 9.71
N PRO A 175 26.00 -3.93 10.46
CA PRO A 175 25.78 -5.27 9.87
C PRO A 175 24.46 -5.35 9.08
N ALA A 176 23.39 -4.69 9.56
CA ALA A 176 22.10 -4.62 8.89
C ALA A 176 22.20 -3.84 7.57
N TRP A 177 22.86 -2.68 7.57
CA TRP A 177 23.13 -1.91 6.36
C TRP A 177 23.93 -2.70 5.33
N ARG A 178 25.02 -3.36 5.74
CA ARG A 178 25.86 -4.18 4.83
C ARG A 178 25.07 -5.33 4.22
N ARG A 179 24.23 -6.00 5.02
CA ARG A 179 23.35 -7.09 4.53
C ARG A 179 22.37 -6.56 3.48
N ALA A 180 21.73 -5.45 3.75
CA ALA A 180 20.80 -4.81 2.80
C ALA A 180 21.50 -4.40 1.49
N MET A 181 22.69 -3.78 1.57
CA MET A 181 23.42 -3.39 0.36
C MET A 181 23.92 -4.60 -0.45
N ALA A 182 24.32 -5.69 0.20
CA ALA A 182 24.64 -6.93 -0.50
C ALA A 182 23.40 -7.55 -1.20
N ALA A 183 22.25 -7.51 -0.55
CA ALA A 183 21.00 -7.94 -1.16
C ALA A 183 20.59 -7.05 -2.34
N LYS A 184 20.78 -5.73 -2.22
CA LYS A 184 20.54 -4.78 -3.31
C LYS A 184 21.34 -5.13 -4.57
N ILE A 185 22.63 -5.43 -4.42
CA ILE A 185 23.49 -5.81 -5.56
C ILE A 185 22.90 -7.01 -6.30
N ARG A 186 22.48 -8.05 -5.58
CA ARG A 186 21.89 -9.24 -6.20
C ARG A 186 20.55 -8.98 -6.89
N VAL A 187 19.72 -8.09 -6.32
CA VAL A 187 18.48 -7.64 -6.96
C VAL A 187 18.79 -6.84 -8.23
N ASP A 188 19.77 -5.94 -8.17
CA ASP A 188 20.18 -5.12 -9.30
C ASP A 188 20.69 -5.98 -10.46
N GLU A 189 21.53 -6.98 -10.19
CA GLU A 189 22.04 -7.93 -11.20
C GLU A 189 20.88 -8.64 -11.93
N LEU A 190 19.88 -9.13 -11.19
CA LEU A 190 18.69 -9.75 -11.79
C LEU A 190 17.91 -8.76 -12.66
N ILE A 191 17.64 -7.57 -12.14
CA ILE A 191 16.81 -6.58 -12.83
C ILE A 191 17.51 -6.09 -14.11
N TYR A 192 18.81 -5.81 -14.07
CA TYR A 192 19.56 -5.42 -15.27
C TYR A 192 19.62 -6.54 -16.31
N ALA A 193 19.74 -7.80 -15.90
CA ALA A 193 19.66 -8.94 -16.81
C ALA A 193 18.28 -9.03 -17.50
N GLU A 194 17.19 -8.76 -16.78
CA GLU A 194 15.84 -8.75 -17.37
C GLU A 194 15.63 -7.55 -18.30
N ILE A 195 16.13 -6.36 -17.98
CA ILE A 195 16.10 -5.18 -18.87
C ILE A 195 16.83 -5.51 -20.17
N ALA A 196 18.04 -6.06 -20.09
CA ALA A 196 18.82 -6.44 -21.26
C ALA A 196 18.12 -7.52 -22.11
N HIS A 197 17.46 -8.49 -21.44
CA HIS A 197 16.69 -9.50 -22.14
C HIS A 197 15.55 -8.90 -22.95
N VAL A 198 14.73 -8.03 -22.35
CA VAL A 198 13.59 -7.39 -23.04
C VAL A 198 14.05 -6.53 -24.20
N ARG A 199 15.17 -5.77 -24.06
CA ARG A 199 15.75 -4.99 -25.16
C ARG A 199 16.15 -5.85 -26.36
N ASN A 200 16.71 -7.04 -26.10
CA ASN A 200 17.15 -7.96 -27.15
C ASN A 200 16.01 -8.84 -27.71
N HIS A 201 14.91 -8.97 -27.00
CA HIS A 201 13.76 -9.80 -27.35
C HIS A 201 12.47 -9.01 -27.08
N PRO A 202 12.15 -8.00 -27.92
CA PRO A 202 10.92 -7.23 -27.76
C PRO A 202 9.71 -8.17 -27.71
N SER A 203 8.92 -8.06 -26.64
CA SER A 203 7.74 -8.89 -26.42
C SER A 203 6.48 -8.14 -26.77
N ALA A 204 5.51 -8.82 -27.37
CA ALA A 204 4.17 -8.28 -27.60
C ALA A 204 3.30 -8.23 -26.31
N ASP A 205 3.80 -8.71 -25.18
CA ASP A 205 3.02 -8.96 -23.97
C ASP A 205 2.53 -7.70 -23.23
N GLY A 206 2.95 -6.50 -23.65
CA GLY A 206 2.42 -5.22 -23.14
C GLY A 206 2.56 -5.00 -21.62
N ASN A 207 3.43 -5.77 -20.93
CA ASN A 207 3.64 -5.64 -19.49
C ASN A 207 4.41 -4.37 -19.13
N VAL A 208 4.46 -4.04 -17.81
CA VAL A 208 5.13 -2.83 -17.32
C VAL A 208 6.59 -2.78 -17.70
N LEU A 209 7.31 -3.92 -17.67
CA LEU A 209 8.72 -3.95 -18.04
C LEU A 209 8.94 -3.57 -19.50
N ALA A 210 8.16 -4.13 -20.42
CA ALA A 210 8.20 -3.75 -21.83
C ALA A 210 7.84 -2.28 -22.02
N ALA A 211 6.78 -1.80 -21.35
CA ALA A 211 6.38 -0.40 -21.40
C ALA A 211 7.47 0.57 -20.88
N LEU A 212 8.24 0.17 -19.87
CA LEU A 212 9.36 0.98 -19.35
C LEU A 212 10.56 0.96 -20.27
N VAL A 213 10.84 -0.18 -20.93
CA VAL A 213 12.00 -0.35 -21.84
C VAL A 213 11.77 0.37 -23.18
N ASP A 214 10.56 0.23 -23.74
CA ASP A 214 10.21 0.72 -25.08
C ASP A 214 9.47 2.06 -25.04
N GLY A 215 8.97 2.46 -23.85
CA GLY A 215 8.13 3.63 -23.66
C GLY A 215 8.84 4.92 -24.06
N ARG A 216 8.06 5.81 -24.71
CA ARG A 216 8.47 7.16 -25.07
C ARG A 216 7.46 8.17 -24.57
N THR A 217 7.95 9.29 -24.09
CA THR A 217 7.11 10.47 -23.83
C THR A 217 6.65 11.08 -25.16
N GLU A 218 5.70 12.02 -25.10
CA GLU A 218 5.29 12.83 -26.28
C GLU A 218 6.47 13.56 -26.91
N ALA A 219 7.48 13.90 -26.11
CA ALA A 219 8.75 14.52 -26.59
C ALA A 219 9.77 13.51 -27.12
N GLY A 220 9.43 12.20 -27.17
CA GLY A 220 10.33 11.14 -27.65
C GLY A 220 11.37 10.65 -26.63
N GLU A 221 11.34 11.15 -25.39
CA GLU A 221 12.29 10.76 -24.35
C GLU A 221 12.00 9.33 -23.85
N THR A 222 13.06 8.59 -23.51
CA THR A 222 13.01 7.24 -22.93
C THR A 222 13.58 7.23 -21.52
N LEU A 223 13.36 6.14 -20.78
CA LEU A 223 14.05 5.89 -19.52
C LEU A 223 15.40 5.23 -19.77
N ARG A 224 16.40 5.63 -18.98
CA ARG A 224 17.69 4.93 -18.90
C ARG A 224 17.54 3.65 -18.08
N ASP A 225 18.49 2.71 -18.20
CA ASP A 225 18.43 1.43 -17.49
C ASP A 225 18.42 1.59 -15.96
N ASP A 226 19.15 2.58 -15.43
CA ASP A 226 19.13 2.92 -14.01
C ASP A 226 17.75 3.45 -13.56
N GLU A 227 17.08 4.26 -14.38
CA GLU A 227 15.74 4.73 -14.14
C GLU A 227 14.73 3.57 -14.21
N ILE A 228 14.84 2.68 -15.20
CA ILE A 228 13.99 1.49 -15.33
C ILE A 228 14.14 0.58 -14.11
N ARG A 229 15.40 0.31 -13.71
CA ARG A 229 15.71 -0.48 -12.51
C ARG A 229 15.02 0.08 -11.27
N ASP A 230 15.11 1.39 -11.05
CA ASP A 230 14.53 2.06 -9.90
C ASP A 230 12.99 1.97 -9.90
N GLN A 231 12.35 2.09 -11.08
CA GLN A 231 10.90 1.89 -11.18
C GLN A 231 10.51 0.44 -10.85
N ILE A 232 11.22 -0.57 -11.38
CA ILE A 232 10.90 -1.99 -11.15
C ILE A 232 10.98 -2.32 -9.67
N VAL A 233 12.08 -1.99 -9.00
CA VAL A 233 12.26 -2.27 -7.58
C VAL A 233 11.22 -1.55 -6.73
N SER A 234 10.97 -0.27 -7.01
CA SER A 234 9.98 0.53 -6.31
C SER A 234 8.55 -0.02 -6.48
N LEU A 235 8.17 -0.41 -7.71
CA LEU A 235 6.84 -0.96 -7.99
C LEU A 235 6.64 -2.32 -7.32
N ILE A 236 7.65 -3.19 -7.32
CA ILE A 236 7.58 -4.47 -6.58
C ILE A 236 7.41 -4.19 -5.09
N ALA A 237 8.31 -3.41 -4.49
CA ALA A 237 8.33 -3.14 -3.06
C ALA A 237 7.03 -2.47 -2.58
N ALA A 238 6.60 -1.40 -3.25
CA ALA A 238 5.38 -0.68 -2.91
C ALA A 238 4.12 -1.51 -3.13
N GLY A 239 4.07 -2.31 -4.19
CA GLY A 239 2.91 -3.12 -4.57
C GLY A 239 2.61 -4.21 -3.55
N TYR A 240 3.61 -5.01 -3.18
CA TYR A 240 3.30 -6.14 -2.31
C TYR A 240 3.26 -5.79 -0.82
N GLU A 241 4.07 -4.86 -0.33
CA GLU A 241 4.15 -4.55 1.11
C GLU A 241 2.87 -3.90 1.63
N THR A 242 2.33 -2.93 0.90
CA THR A 242 1.14 -2.18 1.31
C THR A 242 -0.13 -3.01 1.15
N THR A 243 -0.26 -3.75 0.05
CA THR A 243 -1.43 -4.62 -0.19
C THR A 243 -1.46 -5.78 0.80
N SER A 244 -0.29 -6.39 1.11
CA SER A 244 -0.22 -7.44 2.13
C SER A 244 -0.62 -6.93 3.51
N ALA A 245 -0.18 -5.72 3.88
CA ALA A 245 -0.59 -5.11 5.14
C ALA A 245 -2.11 -4.92 5.22
N ALA A 246 -2.72 -4.37 4.16
CA ALA A 246 -4.18 -4.23 4.08
C ALA A 246 -4.89 -5.59 4.11
N MET A 247 -4.39 -6.59 3.38
CA MET A 247 -4.93 -7.95 3.36
C MET A 247 -4.92 -8.59 4.76
N GLY A 248 -3.82 -8.48 5.50
CA GLY A 248 -3.73 -8.99 6.86
C GLY A 248 -4.78 -8.36 7.78
N TRP A 249 -5.03 -7.06 7.66
CA TRP A 249 -6.06 -6.38 8.45
C TRP A 249 -7.47 -6.69 7.98
N ALA A 250 -7.70 -6.91 6.68
CA ALA A 250 -8.99 -7.34 6.16
C ALA A 250 -9.38 -8.72 6.72
N VAL A 251 -8.44 -9.68 6.67
CA VAL A 251 -8.65 -11.02 7.25
C VAL A 251 -8.85 -10.93 8.76
N TYR A 252 -8.06 -10.13 9.46
CA TYR A 252 -8.26 -9.90 10.89
C TYR A 252 -9.68 -9.38 11.19
N ALA A 253 -10.15 -8.38 10.46
CA ALA A 253 -11.48 -7.81 10.64
C ALA A 253 -12.61 -8.81 10.32
N LEU A 254 -12.46 -9.59 9.25
CA LEU A 254 -13.38 -10.68 8.88
C LEU A 254 -13.51 -11.71 10.00
N LEU A 255 -12.39 -12.07 10.64
CA LEU A 255 -12.37 -13.12 11.69
C LEU A 255 -12.77 -12.61 13.07
N THR A 256 -12.74 -11.31 13.32
CA THR A 256 -12.98 -10.76 14.68
C THR A 256 -14.23 -9.91 14.80
N THR A 257 -14.82 -9.47 13.68
CA THR A 257 -16.05 -8.68 13.71
C THR A 257 -17.26 -9.62 13.48
N PRO A 258 -18.16 -9.75 14.46
CA PRO A 258 -19.28 -10.70 14.35
C PRO A 258 -20.13 -10.46 13.10
N GLY A 259 -20.45 -11.54 12.37
CA GLY A 259 -21.31 -11.54 11.18
C GLY A 259 -20.68 -11.03 9.89
N VAL A 260 -19.47 -10.43 9.95
CA VAL A 260 -18.83 -9.87 8.73
C VAL A 260 -18.37 -10.98 7.80
N TRP A 261 -17.77 -12.05 8.31
CA TRP A 261 -17.38 -13.20 7.49
C TRP A 261 -18.58 -13.83 6.78
N GLU A 262 -19.64 -14.11 7.55
CA GLU A 262 -20.84 -14.77 7.04
C GLU A 262 -21.53 -13.92 5.95
N THR A 263 -21.65 -12.63 6.18
CA THR A 263 -22.28 -11.71 5.21
C THR A 263 -21.48 -11.65 3.93
N ALA A 264 -20.16 -11.50 4.02
CA ALA A 264 -19.29 -11.48 2.86
C ALA A 264 -19.28 -12.81 2.09
N ALA A 265 -19.20 -13.95 2.81
CA ALA A 265 -19.24 -15.28 2.18
C ALA A 265 -20.58 -15.56 1.48
N ASN A 266 -21.69 -15.10 2.02
CA ASN A 266 -23.00 -15.21 1.39
C ASN A 266 -23.06 -14.39 0.09
N GLU A 267 -22.60 -13.12 0.13
CA GLU A 267 -22.53 -12.29 -1.08
C GLU A 267 -21.67 -12.94 -2.18
N ILE A 268 -20.50 -13.50 -1.81
CA ILE A 268 -19.63 -14.19 -2.77
C ILE A 268 -20.36 -15.41 -3.37
N ARG A 269 -21.02 -16.22 -2.57
CA ARG A 269 -21.76 -17.39 -3.06
C ARG A 269 -22.86 -16.97 -4.03
N ASP A 270 -23.58 -15.90 -3.73
CA ASP A 270 -24.73 -15.45 -4.52
C ASP A 270 -24.30 -14.75 -5.84
N VAL A 271 -23.21 -13.99 -5.82
CA VAL A 271 -22.73 -13.22 -6.99
C VAL A 271 -21.74 -14.00 -7.86
N VAL A 272 -20.80 -14.72 -7.24
CA VAL A 272 -19.66 -15.34 -7.92
C VAL A 272 -19.78 -16.87 -7.94
N GLY A 273 -20.32 -17.46 -6.90
CA GLY A 273 -20.26 -18.91 -6.70
C GLY A 273 -18.83 -19.38 -6.43
N GLY A 274 -18.47 -20.55 -6.95
CA GLY A 274 -17.14 -21.16 -6.76
C GLY A 274 -16.04 -20.69 -7.72
N ARG A 275 -16.39 -19.95 -8.78
CA ARG A 275 -15.42 -19.50 -9.81
C ARG A 275 -14.56 -18.31 -9.36
N ALA A 276 -13.53 -17.98 -10.16
CA ALA A 276 -12.79 -16.74 -9.97
C ALA A 276 -13.66 -15.52 -10.35
N PRO A 277 -13.63 -14.42 -9.58
CA PRO A 277 -14.36 -13.20 -9.91
C PRO A 277 -13.87 -12.56 -11.21
N THR A 278 -14.79 -12.02 -12.00
CA THR A 278 -14.52 -11.21 -13.18
C THR A 278 -14.61 -9.72 -12.87
N ALA A 279 -14.18 -8.86 -13.79
CA ALA A 279 -14.31 -7.41 -13.63
C ALA A 279 -15.76 -6.93 -13.49
N ALA A 280 -16.73 -7.67 -14.07
CA ALA A 280 -18.15 -7.39 -13.91
C ALA A 280 -18.64 -7.74 -12.50
N ASP A 281 -18.17 -8.85 -11.94
CA ASP A 281 -18.55 -9.28 -10.59
C ASP A 281 -18.06 -8.30 -9.52
N LEU A 282 -16.84 -7.75 -9.67
CA LEU A 282 -16.27 -6.82 -8.69
C LEU A 282 -17.18 -5.62 -8.41
N LYS A 283 -17.97 -5.19 -9.40
CA LYS A 283 -18.93 -4.07 -9.23
C LYS A 283 -20.15 -4.45 -8.42
N ASN A 284 -20.48 -5.75 -8.38
CA ASN A 284 -21.66 -6.29 -7.71
C ASN A 284 -21.35 -6.78 -6.28
N LEU A 285 -20.07 -6.87 -5.90
CA LEU A 285 -19.61 -7.25 -4.57
C LEU A 285 -19.63 -6.05 -3.61
N THR A 286 -20.83 -5.50 -3.36
CA THR A 286 -21.00 -4.26 -2.59
C THR A 286 -20.49 -4.37 -1.17
N TYR A 287 -20.86 -5.47 -0.47
CA TYR A 287 -20.45 -5.68 0.91
C TYR A 287 -18.95 -5.95 1.04
N LEU A 288 -18.38 -6.79 0.16
CA LEU A 288 -16.95 -7.08 0.15
C LEU A 288 -16.12 -5.84 -0.20
N ASN A 289 -16.58 -5.02 -1.14
CA ASN A 289 -15.98 -3.71 -1.41
C ASN A 289 -16.04 -2.81 -0.17
N GLY A 290 -17.14 -2.86 0.58
CA GLY A 290 -17.28 -2.22 1.88
C GLY A 290 -16.23 -2.72 2.88
N VAL A 291 -16.00 -4.03 2.98
CA VAL A 291 -14.94 -4.63 3.82
C VAL A 291 -13.56 -4.07 3.45
N VAL A 292 -13.23 -4.02 2.15
CA VAL A 292 -11.96 -3.47 1.68
C VAL A 292 -11.80 -2.00 2.04
N HIS A 293 -12.81 -1.17 1.77
CA HIS A 293 -12.75 0.26 2.07
C HIS A 293 -12.68 0.53 3.58
N GLU A 294 -13.44 -0.20 4.38
CA GLU A 294 -13.43 -0.05 5.84
C GLU A 294 -12.10 -0.51 6.45
N THR A 295 -11.50 -1.56 5.89
CA THR A 295 -10.14 -1.96 6.23
C THR A 295 -9.15 -0.83 5.95
N LEU A 296 -9.18 -0.24 4.77
CA LEU A 296 -8.30 0.86 4.38
C LEU A 296 -8.57 2.14 5.20
N ARG A 297 -9.79 2.33 5.72
CA ARG A 297 -10.12 3.42 6.63
C ARG A 297 -9.50 3.19 8.01
N LEU A 298 -9.75 2.04 8.61
CA LEU A 298 -9.28 1.74 9.97
C LEU A 298 -7.79 1.38 10.04
N TYR A 299 -7.29 0.72 9.01
CA TYR A 299 -5.91 0.24 8.96
C TYR A 299 -5.19 0.71 7.69
N PRO A 300 -5.11 2.04 7.44
CA PRO A 300 -4.42 2.53 6.25
C PRO A 300 -2.95 2.10 6.30
N PRO A 301 -2.44 1.43 5.25
CA PRO A 301 -1.01 1.05 5.22
C PRO A 301 -0.10 2.26 5.45
N ALA A 302 -0.32 3.37 4.76
CA ALA A 302 0.37 4.62 4.99
C ALA A 302 -0.31 5.42 6.13
N VAL A 303 0.22 5.29 7.36
CA VAL A 303 -0.31 5.99 8.55
C VAL A 303 -0.08 7.49 8.49
N ILE A 304 1.06 7.89 7.95
CA ILE A 304 1.48 9.29 7.79
C ILE A 304 2.06 9.51 6.40
N SER A 305 2.04 10.75 5.96
CA SER A 305 2.84 11.20 4.82
C SER A 305 3.44 12.57 5.12
N ALA A 306 4.56 12.88 4.49
CA ALA A 306 5.33 14.09 4.78
C ALA A 306 5.62 14.90 3.51
N ARG A 307 5.91 16.19 3.70
CA ARG A 307 6.32 17.12 2.66
C ARG A 307 7.38 18.07 3.22
N LYS A 308 8.40 18.40 2.45
CA LYS A 308 9.31 19.48 2.80
C LYS A 308 8.74 20.80 2.31
N VAL A 309 8.54 21.77 3.19
CA VAL A 309 8.00 23.10 2.86
C VAL A 309 9.10 23.92 2.21
N ILE A 310 8.90 24.38 0.96
CA ILE A 310 9.91 25.16 0.21
C ILE A 310 9.66 26.67 0.21
N ARG A 311 8.44 27.10 0.49
CA ARG A 311 8.07 28.52 0.70
C ARG A 311 7.10 28.68 1.85
N ASP A 312 7.06 29.85 2.43
CA ASP A 312 6.15 30.14 3.54
C ASP A 312 4.68 30.09 3.06
N LEU A 313 3.82 29.50 3.89
CA LEU A 313 2.40 29.31 3.58
C LEU A 313 1.53 29.70 4.78
N PRO A 314 0.41 30.40 4.55
CA PRO A 314 -0.61 30.62 5.58
C PRO A 314 -1.54 29.39 5.67
N PHE A 315 -1.83 28.93 6.89
CA PHE A 315 -2.86 27.93 7.17
C PHE A 315 -3.52 28.19 8.53
N ALA A 316 -4.85 28.23 8.56
CA ALA A 316 -5.64 28.42 9.78
C ALA A 316 -5.16 29.63 10.64
N GLY A 317 -4.90 30.77 9.99
CA GLY A 317 -4.44 32.01 10.66
C GLY A 317 -2.98 31.98 11.15
N ARG A 318 -2.24 30.92 10.86
CA ARG A 318 -0.82 30.74 11.27
C ARG A 318 0.07 30.62 10.03
N ARG A 319 1.38 30.89 10.21
CA ARG A 319 2.39 30.78 9.13
C ARG A 319 3.17 29.50 9.26
N ILE A 320 3.16 28.66 8.23
CA ILE A 320 4.05 27.52 8.07
C ILE A 320 5.31 28.03 7.37
N ARG A 321 6.46 27.90 8.02
CA ARG A 321 7.73 28.45 7.51
C ARG A 321 8.41 27.48 6.54
N ALA A 322 9.06 28.01 5.53
CA ALA A 322 9.94 27.26 4.64
C ALA A 322 11.04 26.51 5.43
N GLY A 323 11.44 25.35 4.93
CA GLY A 323 12.43 24.46 5.55
C GLY A 323 11.86 23.50 6.59
N ARG A 324 10.60 23.65 7.01
CA ARG A 324 9.94 22.68 7.91
C ARG A 324 9.48 21.43 7.19
N THR A 325 9.32 20.35 7.93
CA THR A 325 8.68 19.14 7.45
C THR A 325 7.21 19.15 7.88
N LEU A 326 6.32 19.25 6.90
CA LEU A 326 4.89 19.10 7.11
C LEU A 326 4.54 17.63 7.13
N VAL A 327 3.73 17.20 8.08
CA VAL A 327 3.24 15.83 8.24
C VAL A 327 1.72 15.84 8.31
N PHE A 328 1.06 14.98 7.54
CA PHE A 328 -0.37 14.73 7.65
C PHE A 328 -0.63 13.22 7.80
N SER A 329 -1.81 12.86 8.32
CA SER A 329 -2.10 11.49 8.72
C SER A 329 -3.46 11.01 8.23
N PRO A 330 -3.51 10.08 7.27
CA PRO A 330 -4.73 9.34 6.98
C PRO A 330 -5.29 8.63 8.21
N TYR A 331 -4.44 8.02 9.03
CA TYR A 331 -4.86 7.33 10.27
C TYR A 331 -5.66 8.23 11.21
N VAL A 332 -5.24 9.48 11.40
CA VAL A 332 -5.97 10.46 12.22
C VAL A 332 -7.25 10.89 11.52
N THR A 333 -7.17 11.32 10.25
CA THR A 333 -8.33 11.81 9.49
C THR A 333 -9.45 10.77 9.44
N HIS A 334 -9.10 9.49 9.27
CA HIS A 334 -10.05 8.39 9.20
C HIS A 334 -10.68 7.99 10.55
N ARG A 335 -10.28 8.66 11.66
CA ARG A 335 -10.77 8.40 13.02
C ARG A 335 -11.38 9.61 13.69
N LEU A 336 -11.54 10.71 12.97
CA LEU A 336 -12.16 11.92 13.50
C LEU A 336 -13.67 11.73 13.60
N PRO A 337 -14.30 11.87 14.79
CA PRO A 337 -15.73 11.64 14.96
C PRO A 337 -16.61 12.61 14.14
N GLU A 338 -16.11 13.81 13.88
CA GLU A 338 -16.78 14.80 13.04
C GLU A 338 -16.85 14.41 11.55
N LEU A 339 -15.99 13.46 11.11
CA LEU A 339 -15.98 12.96 9.74
C LEU A 339 -16.60 11.56 9.64
N TRP A 340 -16.46 10.75 10.69
CA TRP A 340 -16.84 9.33 10.69
C TRP A 340 -17.66 9.02 11.95
N PRO A 341 -18.97 8.81 11.84
CA PRO A 341 -19.79 8.27 12.95
C PRO A 341 -19.19 6.95 13.43
N ASP A 342 -19.11 6.77 14.74
CA ASP A 342 -18.54 5.56 15.36
C ASP A 342 -17.19 5.17 14.74
N PRO A 343 -16.18 6.06 14.78
CA PRO A 343 -14.99 5.96 13.95
C PRO A 343 -14.10 4.76 14.26
N LEU A 344 -14.32 4.08 15.40
CA LEU A 344 -13.57 2.90 15.82
C LEU A 344 -14.30 1.59 15.53
N GLU A 345 -15.53 1.63 15.04
CA GLU A 345 -16.26 0.44 14.63
C GLU A 345 -15.91 0.04 13.20
N PHE A 346 -15.78 -1.28 12.98
CA PHE A 346 -15.62 -1.84 11.65
C PHE A 346 -17.00 -2.12 11.05
N GLU A 347 -17.49 -1.22 10.22
CA GLU A 347 -18.82 -1.29 9.61
C GLU A 347 -18.74 -1.21 8.09
N PRO A 348 -18.70 -2.36 7.39
CA PRO A 348 -18.64 -2.39 5.92
C PRO A 348 -19.79 -1.69 5.22
N ARG A 349 -21.01 -1.72 5.81
CA ARG A 349 -22.20 -1.08 5.25
C ARG A 349 -22.09 0.44 5.19
N ARG A 350 -21.15 1.04 5.90
CA ARG A 350 -20.81 2.46 5.79
C ARG A 350 -20.54 2.91 4.33
N TRP A 351 -20.16 1.96 3.47
CA TRP A 351 -19.80 2.17 2.07
C TRP A 351 -20.92 1.81 1.08
N ASP A 352 -22.05 1.30 1.57
CA ASP A 352 -23.20 0.90 0.78
C ASP A 352 -24.19 2.07 0.63
N PRO A 353 -24.40 2.58 -0.60
CA PRO A 353 -25.41 3.63 -0.85
C PRO A 353 -26.84 3.25 -0.44
N GLY A 354 -27.17 1.97 -0.36
CA GLY A 354 -28.48 1.48 0.10
C GLY A 354 -28.63 1.39 1.62
N PHE A 355 -27.57 1.61 2.38
CA PHE A 355 -27.62 1.51 3.84
C PHE A 355 -28.16 2.80 4.47
N GLU A 356 -29.11 2.66 5.41
CA GLU A 356 -29.60 3.80 6.20
C GLU A 356 -28.44 4.47 6.95
N GLY A 357 -28.28 5.78 6.79
CA GLY A 357 -27.16 6.53 7.35
C GLY A 357 -25.91 6.56 6.44
N TYR A 358 -25.99 6.00 5.22
CA TYR A 358 -24.92 6.17 4.25
C TYR A 358 -24.61 7.65 4.00
N ARG A 359 -23.32 7.97 4.06
CA ARG A 359 -22.79 9.27 3.64
C ARG A 359 -21.57 9.05 2.76
N ARG A 360 -21.65 9.48 1.52
CA ARG A 360 -20.46 9.48 0.67
C ARG A 360 -19.38 10.36 1.30
N PRO A 361 -18.17 9.84 1.58
CA PRO A 361 -17.08 10.67 2.08
C PRO A 361 -16.81 11.84 1.14
N ALA A 362 -16.67 13.02 1.71
CA ALA A 362 -16.28 14.20 0.95
C ALA A 362 -14.80 14.07 0.49
N PRO A 363 -14.39 14.85 -0.52
CA PRO A 363 -12.99 14.90 -0.92
C PRO A 363 -12.07 15.19 0.28
N TYR A 364 -10.95 14.47 0.36
CA TYR A 364 -9.96 14.60 1.43
C TYR A 364 -10.34 14.04 2.81
N GLU A 365 -11.50 13.41 2.95
CA GLU A 365 -11.87 12.67 4.18
C GLU A 365 -11.34 11.24 4.17
N PHE A 366 -11.27 10.60 2.99
CA PHE A 366 -10.79 9.24 2.79
C PHE A 366 -9.57 9.22 1.87
N LEU A 367 -8.41 8.89 2.41
CA LEU A 367 -7.11 9.07 1.75
C LEU A 367 -6.20 7.83 1.80
N PRO A 368 -6.69 6.60 1.62
CA PRO A 368 -5.82 5.42 1.70
C PRO A 368 -4.75 5.40 0.60
N PHE A 369 -5.02 6.08 -0.51
CA PHE A 369 -4.16 6.18 -1.68
C PHE A 369 -3.55 7.58 -1.87
N GLY A 370 -3.59 8.42 -0.84
CA GLY A 370 -3.12 9.80 -0.92
C GLY A 370 -3.96 10.67 -1.87
N GLY A 371 -3.33 11.72 -2.43
CA GLY A 371 -4.00 12.67 -3.32
C GLY A 371 -3.03 13.55 -4.09
N GLY A 372 -3.56 14.38 -5.00
CA GLY A 372 -2.78 15.27 -5.85
C GLY A 372 -1.92 14.53 -6.87
N THR A 373 -0.83 15.15 -7.28
CA THR A 373 0.10 14.62 -8.31
C THR A 373 0.76 13.31 -7.93
N HIS A 374 0.95 13.05 -6.63
CA HIS A 374 1.54 11.82 -6.08
C HIS A 374 0.49 10.82 -5.56
N ARG A 375 -0.76 10.91 -6.05
CA ARG A 375 -1.76 9.88 -5.75
C ARG A 375 -1.25 8.51 -6.22
N CYS A 376 -1.50 7.47 -5.43
CA CYS A 376 -1.08 6.10 -5.74
C CYS A 376 -1.48 5.68 -7.16
N ILE A 377 -0.49 5.27 -7.95
CA ILE A 377 -0.68 4.83 -9.34
C ILE A 377 -1.39 3.47 -9.38
N GLY A 378 -1.11 2.59 -8.40
CA GLY A 378 -1.66 1.24 -8.29
C GLY A 378 -2.98 1.16 -7.52
N SER A 379 -3.71 2.27 -7.29
CA SER A 379 -4.90 2.25 -6.42
C SER A 379 -5.99 1.30 -6.92
N ALA A 380 -6.27 1.28 -8.21
CA ALA A 380 -7.26 0.37 -8.81
C ALA A 380 -6.79 -1.10 -8.74
N PHE A 381 -5.51 -1.34 -9.06
CA PHE A 381 -4.88 -2.66 -8.98
C PHE A 381 -4.95 -3.22 -7.55
N ALA A 382 -4.53 -2.45 -6.55
CA ALA A 382 -4.53 -2.88 -5.15
C ALA A 382 -5.95 -3.16 -4.62
N THR A 383 -6.93 -2.34 -4.99
CA THR A 383 -8.33 -2.57 -4.59
C THR A 383 -8.88 -3.84 -5.22
N ALA A 384 -8.62 -4.05 -6.53
CA ALA A 384 -9.03 -5.26 -7.23
C ALA A 384 -8.36 -6.51 -6.64
N GLU A 385 -7.05 -6.45 -6.35
CA GLU A 385 -6.29 -7.55 -5.75
C GLU A 385 -6.86 -7.95 -4.38
N LEU A 386 -7.10 -6.97 -3.51
CA LEU A 386 -7.74 -7.22 -2.21
C LEU A 386 -9.10 -7.89 -2.38
N THR A 387 -9.95 -7.37 -3.28
CA THR A 387 -11.31 -7.89 -3.49
C THR A 387 -11.28 -9.32 -4.04
N VAL A 388 -10.45 -9.60 -5.07
CA VAL A 388 -10.37 -10.94 -5.68
C VAL A 388 -9.82 -11.96 -4.70
N MET A 389 -8.72 -11.65 -4.02
CA MET A 389 -8.09 -12.60 -3.10
C MET A 389 -8.97 -12.88 -1.87
N LEU A 390 -9.66 -11.86 -1.34
CA LEU A 390 -10.65 -12.06 -0.27
C LEU A 390 -11.85 -12.87 -0.76
N ALA A 391 -12.34 -12.63 -1.99
CA ALA A 391 -13.42 -13.42 -2.56
C ALA A 391 -13.06 -14.90 -2.68
N ARG A 392 -11.85 -15.21 -3.17
CA ARG A 392 -11.37 -16.60 -3.25
C ARG A 392 -11.20 -17.23 -1.86
N LEU A 393 -10.63 -16.48 -0.91
CA LEU A 393 -10.48 -16.95 0.47
C LEU A 393 -11.83 -17.31 1.10
N LEU A 394 -12.82 -16.41 0.97
CA LEU A 394 -14.18 -16.59 1.50
C LEU A 394 -14.93 -17.73 0.81
N ALA A 395 -14.75 -17.91 -0.50
CA ALA A 395 -15.40 -18.97 -1.26
C ALA A 395 -14.85 -20.37 -0.94
N ARG A 396 -13.54 -20.45 -0.63
CA ARG A 396 -12.82 -21.71 -0.55
C ARG A 396 -12.47 -22.18 0.85
N THR A 397 -12.64 -21.32 1.86
CA THR A 397 -12.19 -21.65 3.20
C THR A 397 -13.18 -21.22 4.27
N ARG A 398 -13.15 -21.94 5.39
CA ARG A 398 -13.67 -21.48 6.67
C ARG A 398 -12.51 -21.37 7.65
N LEU A 399 -12.27 -20.17 8.15
CA LEU A 399 -11.15 -19.87 9.03
C LEU A 399 -11.64 -19.42 10.41
N SER A 400 -10.84 -19.67 11.43
CA SER A 400 -11.00 -19.07 12.75
C SER A 400 -9.66 -18.53 13.25
N LEU A 401 -9.69 -17.42 13.98
CA LEU A 401 -8.47 -16.82 14.52
C LEU A 401 -7.95 -17.70 15.68
N SER A 402 -6.66 -18.05 15.65
CA SER A 402 -6.00 -18.73 16.77
C SER A 402 -5.89 -17.79 17.97
N ASP A 403 -5.84 -18.35 19.19
CA ASP A 403 -5.61 -17.56 20.39
C ASP A 403 -4.23 -16.91 20.35
N GLN A 404 -4.20 -15.62 20.07
CA GLN A 404 -2.98 -14.84 19.91
C GLN A 404 -3.22 -13.35 20.19
N ARG A 405 -2.18 -12.69 20.67
CA ARG A 405 -2.22 -11.23 20.84
C ARG A 405 -1.77 -10.53 19.57
N ILE A 406 -2.69 -10.00 18.80
CA ILE A 406 -2.39 -9.20 17.61
C ILE A 406 -1.90 -7.79 18.02
N ARG A 407 -0.79 -7.38 17.43
CA ARG A 407 -0.21 -6.05 17.60
C ARG A 407 0.01 -5.40 16.24
N ALA A 408 -0.34 -4.12 16.15
CA ALA A 408 -0.04 -3.31 14.99
C ALA A 408 1.42 -2.83 15.05
N GLY A 409 2.11 -2.89 13.92
CA GLY A 409 3.50 -2.45 13.79
C GLY A 409 3.83 -2.01 12.37
N GLY A 410 5.09 -1.65 12.14
CA GLY A 410 5.60 -1.13 10.86
C GLY A 410 5.57 0.40 10.79
N TYR A 411 6.60 0.98 10.19
CA TYR A 411 6.70 2.41 9.93
C TYR A 411 6.31 2.73 8.48
N ALA A 412 6.82 1.96 7.54
CA ALA A 412 6.51 2.12 6.11
C ALA A 412 5.10 1.62 5.77
N ALA A 413 4.67 0.51 6.39
CA ALA A 413 3.31 0.00 6.24
C ALA A 413 2.78 -0.52 7.58
N LEU A 414 1.54 -0.14 7.92
CA LEU A 414 0.84 -0.61 9.11
C LEU A 414 0.41 -2.07 8.91
N GLN A 415 1.06 -3.01 9.58
CA GLN A 415 0.83 -4.45 9.42
C GLN A 415 0.70 -5.19 10.75
N PRO A 416 0.14 -6.41 10.78
CA PRO A 416 0.24 -7.31 11.93
C PRO A 416 1.70 -7.65 12.21
N ARG A 417 2.22 -7.21 13.38
CA ARG A 417 3.68 -7.23 13.68
C ARG A 417 4.29 -8.62 13.75
N HIS A 418 3.51 -9.61 14.17
CA HIS A 418 3.98 -10.98 14.42
C HIS A 418 3.20 -12.00 13.58
N GLY A 419 2.74 -11.58 12.40
CA GLY A 419 1.89 -12.41 11.56
C GLY A 419 0.43 -12.42 12.02
N LEU A 420 -0.35 -13.26 11.39
CA LEU A 420 -1.75 -13.53 11.70
C LEU A 420 -1.99 -15.02 11.54
N VAL A 421 -2.03 -15.73 12.68
CA VAL A 421 -2.20 -17.17 12.69
C VAL A 421 -3.69 -17.53 12.76
N ALA A 422 -4.14 -18.34 11.82
CA ALA A 422 -5.52 -18.82 11.75
C ALA A 422 -5.57 -20.34 11.65
N HIS A 423 -6.66 -20.89 12.14
CA HIS A 423 -6.99 -22.30 12.02
C HIS A 423 -7.89 -22.51 10.80
N VAL A 424 -7.54 -23.46 9.94
CA VAL A 424 -8.34 -23.86 8.77
C VAL A 424 -9.39 -24.87 9.24
N ALA A 425 -10.61 -24.39 9.41
CA ALA A 425 -11.71 -25.26 9.86
C ALA A 425 -12.22 -26.16 8.73
N GLU A 426 -12.42 -25.55 7.53
CA GLU A 426 -12.98 -26.24 6.37
C GLU A 426 -12.33 -25.71 5.08
N LEU A 427 -12.29 -26.57 4.05
CA LEU A 427 -11.95 -26.25 2.67
C LEU A 427 -13.09 -26.69 1.74
N HIS A 428 -13.41 -25.86 0.74
CA HIS A 428 -14.50 -26.07 -0.21
C HIS A 428 -14.00 -26.19 -1.64
#